data_0a22d2b07384ede62dcb3d5b1884e598
#
_entry.id   0a22d2b07384ede62dcb3d5b1884e598
#
_cell.length_a   1.000
_cell.length_b   1.000
_cell.length_c   1.000
_cell.angle_alpha   90.00
_cell.angle_beta   90.00
_cell.angle_gamma   90.00
#
_symmetry.space_group_name_H-M   'P 1'
#
loop_
_entity.id
_entity.type
_entity.pdbx_description
1 polymer ?
#
loop_
_entity_poly.entity_id
_entity_poly.type
_entity_poly.pdbx_seq_one_letter_code
_entity_poly.pdbx_strand_id
1 'polypeptide(L)'
;AQMLITMGAGEGIPVDATILPSLTPLQKHMFGTLSAAYLTPNGSKTIMQGPSPMPIPAMGASASVAGVGMMTAILLPSLARARHLAKRSVSASNLRSIAMLCHVYALENEEQYPPDLDTLVESGDLSPKSLIAPLQPAWQEGTSYIYVKGLTAAAPSDLILVYEDPTIDDEGTNVAFIDGHVDFLYPEQFEEALERTETYLEEK
;
A
#
# COMPACT_ATOMS: atom_id res chain seq x y z
N ALA A 1 44.83 -15.02 6.11
CA ALA A 1 44.65 -13.73 5.47
C ALA A 1 43.59 -12.97 6.25
N GLN A 2 44.02 -12.00 7.07
CA GLN A 2 43.13 -11.15 7.85
C GLN A 2 42.48 -10.13 6.92
N MET A 3 41.16 -10.12 6.90
CA MET A 3 40.36 -9.17 6.14
C MET A 3 39.96 -8.05 7.08
N LEU A 4 40.57 -6.87 6.92
CA LEU A 4 40.16 -5.64 7.59
C LEU A 4 38.96 -5.06 6.82
N ILE A 5 37.81 -5.04 7.46
CA ILE A 5 36.63 -4.33 6.95
C ILE A 5 36.71 -2.89 7.47
N THR A 6 37.14 -1.97 6.64
CA THR A 6 37.07 -0.53 6.93
C THR A 6 35.75 0.00 6.39
N MET A 7 34.78 0.28 7.26
CA MET A 7 33.58 1.05 6.90
C MET A 7 33.93 2.53 6.91
N GLY A 8 33.49 3.21 5.88
CA GLY A 8 33.90 4.51 5.40
C GLY A 8 33.95 5.68 6.38
N ALA A 9 34.87 6.55 6.05
CA ALA A 9 35.07 7.96 6.38
C ALA A 9 34.38 8.50 7.65
N GLY A 10 35.06 8.38 8.76
CA GLY A 10 34.73 8.99 10.03
C GLY A 10 35.19 8.06 11.14
N GLU A 11 36.32 8.37 11.75
CA GLU A 11 36.93 7.76 12.93
C GLU A 11 36.69 6.23 13.06
N GLY A 12 37.69 5.46 12.60
CA GLY A 12 37.64 4.00 12.60
C GLY A 12 37.49 3.41 14.00
N ILE A 13 36.35 2.83 14.24
CA ILE A 13 36.17 1.92 15.37
C ILE A 13 36.94 0.63 15.00
N PRO A 14 37.99 0.24 15.76
CA PRO A 14 38.69 -1.01 15.51
C PRO A 14 37.73 -2.17 15.84
N VAL A 15 37.16 -2.81 14.82
CA VAL A 15 36.38 -4.03 15.01
C VAL A 15 37.37 -5.20 15.14
N ASP A 16 37.45 -5.77 16.32
CA ASP A 16 38.25 -6.96 16.55
C ASP A 16 37.64 -8.15 15.80
N ALA A 17 38.37 -8.63 14.80
CA ALA A 17 37.92 -9.72 13.93
C ALA A 17 37.69 -11.06 14.69
N THR A 18 38.13 -11.16 15.95
CA THR A 18 37.94 -12.34 16.80
C THR A 18 36.53 -12.42 17.40
N ILE A 19 35.77 -11.31 17.39
CA ILE A 19 34.40 -11.22 17.95
C ILE A 19 33.36 -11.67 16.94
N LEU A 20 33.70 -11.72 15.64
CA LEU A 20 32.75 -12.13 14.59
C LEU A 20 32.61 -13.66 14.58
N PRO A 21 31.36 -14.20 14.68
CA PRO A 21 31.14 -15.62 14.53
C PRO A 21 31.63 -16.10 13.17
N SER A 22 32.19 -17.30 13.09
CA SER A 22 32.67 -17.87 11.84
C SER A 22 31.51 -17.94 10.84
N LEU A 23 31.67 -17.33 9.65
CA LEU A 23 30.67 -17.32 8.59
C LEU A 23 30.52 -18.67 7.87
N THR A 24 31.33 -19.66 8.24
CA THR A 24 31.35 -20.99 7.62
C THR A 24 29.99 -21.73 7.68
N PRO A 25 29.20 -21.68 8.76
CA PRO A 25 27.87 -22.28 8.78
C PRO A 25 26.85 -21.58 7.88
N LEU A 26 26.98 -20.24 7.70
CA LEU A 26 26.10 -19.46 6.85
C LEU A 26 26.35 -19.69 5.38
N GLN A 27 27.60 -19.94 4.97
CA GLN A 27 27.95 -20.24 3.58
C GLN A 27 27.30 -21.53 3.04
N LYS A 28 26.97 -22.46 3.92
CA LYS A 28 26.39 -23.76 3.53
C LYS A 28 24.90 -23.64 3.16
N HIS A 29 24.22 -22.56 3.55
CA HIS A 29 22.77 -22.37 3.37
C HIS A 29 22.42 -21.14 2.52
N MET A 30 23.40 -20.34 2.12
CA MET A 30 23.18 -19.16 1.27
C MET A 30 23.48 -19.49 -0.19
N PHE A 31 22.43 -19.81 -0.94
CA PHE A 31 22.47 -19.83 -2.41
C PHE A 31 22.33 -18.38 -2.93
N GLY A 32 23.42 -17.66 -2.95
CA GLY A 32 23.44 -16.28 -3.43
C GLY A 32 24.85 -15.78 -3.73
N THR A 33 24.95 -14.84 -4.67
CA THR A 33 26.18 -14.12 -4.97
C THR A 33 26.40 -13.03 -3.94
N LEU A 34 27.49 -13.05 -3.21
CA LEU A 34 27.90 -11.95 -2.36
C LEU A 34 28.78 -11.00 -3.17
N SER A 35 28.43 -9.74 -3.30
CA SER A 35 29.25 -8.71 -3.93
C SER A 35 29.57 -7.60 -2.95
N ALA A 36 30.83 -7.20 -2.88
CA ALA A 36 31.28 -6.05 -2.13
C ALA A 36 32.07 -5.11 -3.07
N ALA A 37 31.69 -3.84 -3.13
CA ALA A 37 32.39 -2.79 -3.86
C ALA A 37 33.02 -1.81 -2.88
N TYR A 38 34.27 -1.45 -3.08
CA TYR A 38 34.95 -0.44 -2.28
C TYR A 38 35.80 0.48 -3.15
N LEU A 39 35.88 1.74 -2.73
CA LEU A 39 36.67 2.76 -3.40
C LEU A 39 38.12 2.71 -2.90
N THR A 40 39.06 2.71 -3.84
CA THR A 40 40.50 2.83 -3.56
C THR A 40 40.97 4.17 -4.11
N PRO A 41 42.12 4.70 -3.68
CA PRO A 41 42.68 5.93 -4.24
C PRO A 41 42.88 5.89 -5.76
N ASN A 42 43.01 4.70 -6.34
CA ASN A 42 43.25 4.46 -7.77
C ASN A 42 42.02 3.95 -8.51
N GLY A 43 40.79 4.00 -7.93
CA GLY A 43 39.55 3.52 -8.54
C GLY A 43 38.70 2.68 -7.60
N SER A 44 37.67 2.04 -8.14
CA SER A 44 36.81 1.13 -7.42
C SER A 44 37.24 -0.33 -7.63
N LYS A 45 37.18 -1.13 -6.56
CA LYS A 45 37.41 -2.57 -6.64
C LYS A 45 36.15 -3.32 -6.20
N THR A 46 35.67 -4.22 -7.01
CA THR A 46 34.52 -5.06 -6.72
C THR A 46 34.98 -6.49 -6.53
N ILE A 47 34.61 -7.12 -5.42
CA ILE A 47 34.82 -8.55 -5.18
C ILE A 47 33.46 -9.22 -5.21
N MET A 48 33.33 -10.24 -6.07
CA MET A 48 32.16 -11.09 -6.15
C MET A 48 32.57 -12.51 -5.77
N GLN A 49 31.79 -13.15 -4.89
CA GLN A 49 31.95 -14.54 -4.50
C GLN A 49 30.61 -15.25 -4.68
N GLY A 50 30.56 -16.22 -5.58
CA GLY A 50 29.36 -17.00 -5.88
C GLY A 50 29.72 -18.37 -6.44
N PRO A 51 28.79 -19.32 -6.45
CA PRO A 51 29.02 -20.71 -6.84
C PRO A 51 29.19 -20.92 -8.34
N SER A 52 29.10 -19.90 -9.17
CA SER A 52 29.21 -20.03 -10.63
C SER A 52 30.41 -19.28 -11.20
N PRO A 53 31.27 -19.90 -11.97
CA PRO A 53 32.39 -19.25 -12.62
C PRO A 53 31.94 -18.57 -13.93
N MET A 54 30.96 -17.66 -13.88
CA MET A 54 30.74 -16.80 -15.04
C MET A 54 31.80 -15.68 -15.02
N PRO A 55 32.64 -15.56 -16.04
CA PRO A 55 33.50 -14.41 -16.17
C PRO A 55 32.64 -13.19 -16.49
N ILE A 56 32.34 -12.40 -15.47
CA ILE A 56 31.75 -11.06 -15.67
C ILE A 56 32.91 -10.21 -16.18
N PRO A 57 32.84 -9.67 -17.40
CA PRO A 57 33.88 -8.78 -17.88
C PRO A 57 34.01 -7.62 -16.88
N ALA A 58 35.23 -7.26 -16.56
CA ALA A 58 35.55 -6.13 -15.72
C ALA A 58 35.01 -4.85 -16.39
N MET A 59 33.72 -4.59 -16.20
CA MET A 59 33.09 -3.33 -16.61
C MET A 59 33.61 -2.27 -15.65
N GLY A 60 34.33 -1.29 -16.19
CA GLY A 60 34.90 -0.21 -15.42
C GLY A 60 33.86 0.54 -14.57
N ALA A 61 34.30 1.41 -13.68
CA ALA A 61 33.48 2.14 -12.71
C ALA A 61 32.21 2.82 -13.28
N SER A 62 32.20 3.10 -14.58
CA SER A 62 31.04 3.59 -15.33
C SER A 62 29.88 2.60 -15.43
N ALA A 63 30.16 1.29 -15.41
CA ALA A 63 29.11 0.26 -15.51
C ALA A 63 28.37 0.05 -14.17
N SER A 64 29.01 0.30 -13.04
CA SER A 64 28.37 0.20 -11.73
C SER A 64 27.32 1.31 -11.51
N VAL A 65 27.58 2.52 -12.02
CA VAL A 65 26.61 3.63 -11.95
C VAL A 65 25.42 3.36 -12.89
N ALA A 66 25.67 2.82 -14.09
CA ALA A 66 24.62 2.44 -15.02
C ALA A 66 23.75 1.28 -14.47
N GLY A 67 24.37 0.30 -13.81
CA GLY A 67 23.63 -0.83 -13.19
C GLY A 67 22.74 -0.39 -12.03
N VAL A 68 23.19 0.51 -11.18
CA VAL A 68 22.38 1.10 -10.11
C VAL A 68 21.26 1.96 -10.73
N GLY A 69 21.56 2.75 -11.77
CA GLY A 69 20.55 3.54 -12.47
C GLY A 69 19.44 2.69 -13.10
N MET A 70 19.78 1.59 -13.74
CA MET A 70 18.78 0.65 -14.29
C MET A 70 17.92 -0.02 -13.21
N MET A 71 18.51 -0.49 -12.13
CA MET A 71 17.73 -1.05 -11.02
C MET A 71 16.79 -0.02 -10.40
N THR A 72 17.26 1.20 -10.21
CA THR A 72 16.43 2.29 -9.66
C THR A 72 15.26 2.63 -10.60
N ALA A 73 15.49 2.65 -11.91
CA ALA A 73 14.46 2.94 -12.91
C ALA A 73 13.32 1.90 -12.93
N ILE A 74 13.58 0.66 -12.57
CA ILE A 74 12.58 -0.41 -12.49
C ILE A 74 11.89 -0.41 -11.12
N LEU A 75 12.62 -0.12 -10.05
CA LEU A 75 12.09 -0.16 -8.68
C LEU A 75 11.17 1.02 -8.35
N LEU A 76 11.43 2.21 -8.89
CA LEU A 76 10.61 3.39 -8.60
C LEU A 76 9.14 3.23 -9.05
N PRO A 77 8.83 2.77 -10.30
CA PRO A 77 7.44 2.56 -10.72
C PRO A 77 6.73 1.48 -9.90
N SER A 78 7.44 0.40 -9.59
CA SER A 78 6.86 -0.70 -8.79
C SER A 78 6.54 -0.28 -7.36
N LEU A 79 7.42 0.54 -6.75
CA LEU A 79 7.18 1.11 -5.43
C LEU A 79 6.03 2.12 -5.41
N ALA A 80 5.91 2.95 -6.45
CA ALA A 80 4.79 3.88 -6.62
C ALA A 80 3.46 3.12 -6.68
N ARG A 81 3.41 2.06 -7.51
CA ARG A 81 2.22 1.21 -7.63
C ARG A 81 1.89 0.49 -6.33
N ALA A 82 2.89 -0.04 -5.62
CA ALA A 82 2.68 -0.69 -4.32
C ALA A 82 2.11 0.29 -3.28
N ARG A 83 2.60 1.54 -3.25
CA ARG A 83 2.06 2.60 -2.38
C ARG A 83 0.63 2.96 -2.74
N HIS A 84 0.30 3.03 -4.03
CA HIS A 84 -1.05 3.30 -4.50
C HIS A 84 -2.02 2.21 -4.04
N LEU A 85 -1.68 0.94 -4.27
CA LEU A 85 -2.48 -0.21 -3.82
C LEU A 85 -2.62 -0.27 -2.29
N ALA A 86 -1.56 0.07 -1.54
CA ALA A 86 -1.64 0.15 -0.08
C ALA A 86 -2.62 1.23 0.38
N LYS A 87 -2.62 2.41 -0.23
CA LYS A 87 -3.57 3.50 0.05
C LYS A 87 -5.01 3.10 -0.28
N ARG A 88 -5.23 2.42 -1.42
CA ARG A 88 -6.54 1.85 -1.80
C ARG A 88 -7.03 0.84 -0.75
N SER A 89 -6.16 -0.03 -0.27
CA SER A 89 -6.49 -0.99 0.79
C SER A 89 -6.88 -0.31 2.12
N VAL A 90 -6.22 0.80 2.48
CA VAL A 90 -6.61 1.60 3.65
C VAL A 90 -7.98 2.24 3.45
N SER A 91 -8.28 2.77 2.27
CA SER A 91 -9.59 3.31 1.93
C SER A 91 -10.69 2.24 2.03
N ALA A 92 -10.45 1.05 1.50
CA ALA A 92 -11.37 -0.10 1.65
C ALA A 92 -11.60 -0.49 3.12
N SER A 93 -10.57 -0.39 3.97
CA SER A 93 -10.70 -0.62 5.41
C SER A 93 -11.54 0.45 6.10
N ASN A 94 -11.39 1.72 5.70
CA ASN A 94 -12.23 2.81 6.20
C ASN A 94 -13.70 2.57 5.84
N LEU A 95 -14.00 2.24 4.58
CA LEU A 95 -15.36 1.92 4.11
C LEU A 95 -15.97 0.76 4.88
N ARG A 96 -15.20 -0.31 5.12
CA ARG A 96 -15.68 -1.43 5.93
C ARG A 96 -16.03 -1.01 7.36
N SER A 97 -15.23 -0.14 7.96
CA SER A 97 -15.50 0.41 9.28
C SER A 97 -16.76 1.27 9.29
N ILE A 98 -16.96 2.11 8.27
CA ILE A 98 -18.15 2.94 8.11
C ILE A 98 -19.39 2.06 7.97
N ALA A 99 -19.38 1.06 7.06
CA ALA A 99 -20.49 0.14 6.85
C ALA A 99 -20.84 -0.62 8.13
N MET A 100 -19.83 -1.11 8.87
CA MET A 100 -20.04 -1.78 10.16
C MET A 100 -20.71 -0.87 11.18
N LEU A 101 -20.31 0.40 11.28
CA LEU A 101 -20.92 1.37 12.19
C LEU A 101 -22.36 1.70 11.77
N CYS A 102 -22.65 1.77 10.47
CA CYS A 102 -24.02 1.90 9.97
C CYS A 102 -24.89 0.69 10.40
N HIS A 103 -24.34 -0.52 10.35
CA HIS A 103 -25.07 -1.71 10.84
C HIS A 103 -25.29 -1.68 12.35
N VAL A 104 -24.28 -1.27 13.14
CA VAL A 104 -24.43 -1.14 14.59
C VAL A 104 -25.53 -0.12 14.91
N TYR A 105 -25.51 1.03 14.22
CA TYR A 105 -26.56 2.03 14.35
C TYR A 105 -27.96 1.46 14.03
N ALA A 106 -28.08 0.70 12.94
CA ALA A 106 -29.35 0.11 12.52
C ALA A 106 -29.91 -0.92 13.53
N LEU A 107 -29.04 -1.66 14.24
CA LEU A 107 -29.46 -2.57 15.31
C LEU A 107 -30.14 -1.85 16.49
N GLU A 108 -29.76 -0.60 16.74
CA GLU A 108 -30.29 0.22 17.81
C GLU A 108 -31.49 1.09 17.36
N ASN A 109 -31.70 1.22 16.04
CA ASN A 109 -32.67 2.15 15.43
C ASN A 109 -33.64 1.46 14.46
N GLU A 110 -34.25 0.34 14.84
CA GLU A 110 -35.31 -0.35 14.09
C GLU A 110 -34.93 -0.63 12.62
N GLU A 111 -33.72 -1.15 12.40
CA GLU A 111 -33.12 -1.46 11.09
C GLU A 111 -32.91 -0.24 10.18
N GLN A 112 -33.05 0.97 10.69
CA GLN A 112 -32.79 2.20 9.95
C GLN A 112 -31.32 2.57 10.03
N TYR A 113 -30.71 2.81 8.88
CA TYR A 113 -29.36 3.36 8.81
C TYR A 113 -29.33 4.83 9.24
N PRO A 114 -28.15 5.37 9.64
CA PRO A 114 -28.03 6.78 10.05
C PRO A 114 -28.48 7.72 8.92
N PRO A 115 -29.05 8.88 9.23
CA PRO A 115 -29.48 9.85 8.22
C PRO A 115 -28.32 10.43 7.42
N ASP A 116 -27.12 10.45 8.02
CA ASP A 116 -25.86 10.87 7.42
C ASP A 116 -24.66 10.29 8.20
N LEU A 117 -23.46 10.40 7.64
CA LEU A 117 -22.23 9.95 8.31
C LEU A 117 -21.82 10.87 9.46
N ASP A 118 -22.27 12.12 9.46
CA ASP A 118 -21.98 13.08 10.53
C ASP A 118 -22.61 12.62 11.84
N THR A 119 -23.76 11.96 11.80
CA THR A 119 -24.39 11.35 12.99
C THR A 119 -23.45 10.37 13.70
N LEU A 120 -22.67 9.57 12.93
CA LEU A 120 -21.70 8.63 13.50
C LEU A 120 -20.45 9.34 14.02
N VAL A 121 -20.13 10.51 13.50
CA VAL A 121 -19.03 11.35 14.00
C VAL A 121 -19.44 12.04 15.29
N GLU A 122 -20.65 12.57 15.36
CA GLU A 122 -21.20 13.26 16.55
C GLU A 122 -21.39 12.32 17.74
N SER A 123 -21.78 11.05 17.49
CA SER A 123 -21.83 10.01 18.53
C SER A 123 -20.45 9.64 19.06
N GLY A 124 -19.39 9.95 18.33
CA GLY A 124 -18.01 9.61 18.66
C GLY A 124 -17.58 8.20 18.21
N ASP A 125 -18.44 7.48 17.50
CA ASP A 125 -18.16 6.13 17.00
C ASP A 125 -17.23 6.16 15.79
N LEU A 126 -17.33 7.21 14.96
CA LEU A 126 -16.52 7.38 13.75
C LEU A 126 -15.57 8.58 13.89
N SER A 127 -14.28 8.34 13.62
CA SER A 127 -13.32 9.43 13.58
C SER A 127 -13.47 10.25 12.28
N PRO A 128 -13.49 11.60 12.33
CA PRO A 128 -13.51 12.42 11.12
C PRO A 128 -12.38 12.12 10.15
N LYS A 129 -11.24 11.66 10.65
CA LYS A 129 -10.10 11.24 9.80
C LYS A 129 -10.39 10.01 8.95
N SER A 130 -11.28 9.14 9.41
CA SER A 130 -11.70 7.95 8.67
C SER A 130 -12.61 8.27 7.49
N LEU A 131 -13.13 9.49 7.40
CA LEU A 131 -13.89 10.00 6.27
C LEU A 131 -13.01 10.55 5.14
N ILE A 132 -11.69 10.54 5.30
CA ILE A 132 -10.74 11.03 4.32
C ILE A 132 -9.96 9.85 3.74
N ALA A 133 -10.08 9.64 2.43
CA ALA A 133 -9.34 8.61 1.73
C ALA A 133 -7.85 8.98 1.62
N PRO A 134 -6.92 8.02 1.78
CA PRO A 134 -5.48 8.29 1.66
C PRO A 134 -5.02 8.75 0.27
N LEU A 135 -5.83 8.51 -0.76
CA LEU A 135 -5.59 8.96 -2.15
C LEU A 135 -6.20 10.32 -2.44
N GLN A 136 -7.03 10.87 -1.53
CA GLN A 136 -7.68 12.17 -1.74
C GLN A 136 -6.64 13.25 -2.09
N PRO A 137 -6.84 14.00 -3.19
CA PRO A 137 -5.96 15.10 -3.57
C PRO A 137 -5.98 16.21 -2.50
N ALA A 138 -4.84 16.86 -2.28
CA ALA A 138 -4.69 17.92 -1.25
C ALA A 138 -5.56 19.17 -1.50
N TRP A 139 -6.08 19.35 -2.70
CA TRP A 139 -6.98 20.46 -3.08
C TRP A 139 -8.46 20.15 -2.82
N GLN A 140 -8.82 18.86 -2.60
CA GLN A 140 -10.18 18.45 -2.32
C GLN A 140 -10.43 18.55 -0.81
N GLU A 141 -11.42 19.33 -0.44
CA GLU A 141 -11.87 19.49 0.95
C GLU A 141 -13.12 18.64 1.21
N GLY A 142 -13.32 18.23 2.46
CA GLY A 142 -14.49 17.46 2.87
C GLY A 142 -14.25 15.96 2.90
N THR A 143 -15.35 15.21 2.91
CA THR A 143 -15.32 13.74 2.98
C THR A 143 -14.99 13.14 1.62
N SER A 144 -14.24 12.03 1.64
CA SER A 144 -13.93 11.26 0.43
C SER A 144 -14.99 10.21 0.11
N TYR A 145 -15.95 10.02 1.00
CA TYR A 145 -16.94 8.94 0.88
C TYR A 145 -18.34 9.50 0.72
N ILE A 146 -19.06 8.95 -0.24
CA ILE A 146 -20.44 9.32 -0.57
C ILE A 146 -21.36 8.25 0.02
N TYR A 147 -22.27 8.68 0.89
CA TYR A 147 -23.22 7.83 1.57
C TYR A 147 -24.56 7.82 0.87
N VAL A 148 -25.11 6.64 0.58
CA VAL A 148 -26.41 6.48 -0.07
C VAL A 148 -27.52 6.49 0.99
N LYS A 149 -28.29 7.56 1.01
CA LYS A 149 -29.38 7.76 1.99
C LYS A 149 -30.65 7.01 1.59
N GLY A 150 -31.48 6.67 2.59
CA GLY A 150 -32.81 6.08 2.35
C GLY A 150 -32.83 4.54 2.31
N LEU A 151 -31.68 3.91 2.44
CA LEU A 151 -31.57 2.46 2.58
C LEU A 151 -31.82 2.01 4.03
N THR A 152 -32.19 0.75 4.19
CA THR A 152 -32.38 0.08 5.48
C THR A 152 -31.58 -1.21 5.52
N ALA A 153 -31.34 -1.77 6.70
CA ALA A 153 -30.61 -3.02 6.84
C ALA A 153 -31.34 -4.23 6.22
N ALA A 154 -32.66 -4.10 5.98
CA ALA A 154 -33.48 -5.12 5.29
C ALA A 154 -33.43 -5.03 3.75
N ALA A 155 -32.75 -4.02 3.17
CA ALA A 155 -32.63 -3.88 1.72
C ALA A 155 -31.72 -4.97 1.11
N PRO A 156 -31.80 -5.22 -0.22
CA PRO A 156 -30.97 -6.21 -0.88
C PRO A 156 -29.46 -6.00 -0.60
N SER A 157 -28.76 -7.10 -0.41
CA SER A 157 -27.35 -7.11 0.02
C SER A 157 -26.36 -6.56 -1.01
N ASP A 158 -26.75 -6.54 -2.28
CA ASP A 158 -25.97 -6.13 -3.43
C ASP A 158 -26.13 -4.64 -3.80
N LEU A 159 -26.82 -3.87 -2.95
CA LEU A 159 -26.94 -2.43 -3.11
C LEU A 159 -25.79 -1.71 -2.43
N ILE A 160 -25.40 -0.58 -3.00
CA ILE A 160 -24.32 0.26 -2.48
C ILE A 160 -24.80 1.05 -1.26
N LEU A 161 -24.07 0.93 -0.14
CA LEU A 161 -24.33 1.71 1.06
C LEU A 161 -23.45 2.97 1.14
N VAL A 162 -22.15 2.80 0.88
CA VAL A 162 -21.16 3.89 0.88
C VAL A 162 -20.11 3.60 -0.18
N TYR A 163 -19.65 4.62 -0.89
CA TYR A 163 -18.58 4.47 -1.88
C TYR A 163 -17.59 5.64 -1.81
N GLU A 164 -16.37 5.39 -2.27
CA GLU A 164 -15.34 6.42 -2.41
C GLU A 164 -15.66 7.30 -3.61
N ASP A 165 -15.41 8.62 -3.53
CA ASP A 165 -15.63 9.53 -4.64
C ASP A 165 -14.83 9.06 -5.87
N PRO A 166 -15.50 8.77 -7.02
CA PRO A 166 -14.86 8.24 -8.21
C PRO A 166 -13.79 9.17 -8.82
N THR A 167 -13.74 10.42 -8.39
CA THR A 167 -12.73 11.38 -8.86
C THR A 167 -11.37 11.21 -8.17
N ILE A 168 -11.28 10.37 -7.12
CA ILE A 168 -10.06 10.16 -6.32
C ILE A 168 -9.10 9.18 -6.99
N ASP A 169 -9.62 8.13 -7.64
CA ASP A 169 -8.82 7.10 -8.30
C ASP A 169 -9.38 6.81 -9.71
N ASP A 170 -8.64 7.16 -10.75
CA ASP A 170 -9.04 6.97 -12.15
C ASP A 170 -9.15 5.48 -12.55
N GLU A 171 -8.56 4.57 -11.79
CA GLU A 171 -8.64 3.13 -12.08
C GLU A 171 -9.98 2.51 -11.65
N GLY A 172 -10.70 3.12 -10.69
CA GLY A 172 -11.98 2.64 -10.17
C GLY A 172 -12.25 3.11 -8.74
N THR A 173 -13.25 2.54 -8.11
CA THR A 173 -13.81 3.03 -6.85
C THR A 173 -13.97 1.89 -5.84
N ASN A 174 -13.59 2.13 -4.58
CA ASN A 174 -13.94 1.24 -3.48
C ASN A 174 -15.42 1.44 -3.11
N VAL A 175 -16.17 0.37 -2.99
CA VAL A 175 -17.60 0.38 -2.71
C VAL A 175 -17.90 -0.56 -1.55
N ALA A 176 -18.64 -0.09 -0.56
CA ALA A 176 -19.21 -0.88 0.52
C ALA A 176 -20.68 -1.15 0.25
N PHE A 177 -21.06 -2.41 0.29
CA PHE A 177 -22.43 -2.88 0.07
C PHE A 177 -23.20 -3.04 1.38
N ILE A 178 -24.51 -3.24 1.26
CA ILE A 178 -25.42 -3.40 2.43
C ILE A 178 -25.04 -4.57 3.32
N ASP A 179 -24.49 -5.67 2.79
CA ASP A 179 -24.03 -6.80 3.61
C ASP A 179 -22.70 -6.56 4.32
N GLY A 180 -22.08 -5.39 4.12
CA GLY A 180 -20.82 -4.98 4.73
C GLY A 180 -19.57 -5.44 3.98
N HIS A 181 -19.70 -6.16 2.85
CA HIS A 181 -18.52 -6.43 2.03
C HIS A 181 -18.07 -5.17 1.29
N VAL A 182 -16.78 -5.11 1.01
CA VAL A 182 -16.15 -3.99 0.28
C VAL A 182 -15.37 -4.54 -0.87
N ASP A 183 -15.70 -4.07 -2.08
CA ASP A 183 -15.03 -4.43 -3.32
C ASP A 183 -14.50 -3.18 -4.04
N PHE A 184 -13.48 -3.40 -4.87
CA PHE A 184 -13.00 -2.40 -5.80
C PHE A 184 -13.63 -2.61 -7.17
N LEU A 185 -14.46 -1.67 -7.60
CA LEU A 185 -15.17 -1.74 -8.87
C LEU A 185 -14.48 -0.87 -9.93
N TYR A 186 -14.33 -1.41 -11.13
CA TYR A 186 -13.98 -0.61 -12.30
C TYR A 186 -15.15 0.28 -12.73
N PRO A 187 -14.93 1.37 -13.48
CA PRO A 187 -15.96 2.37 -13.77
C PRO A 187 -17.27 1.78 -14.31
N GLU A 188 -17.23 0.88 -15.27
CA GLU A 188 -18.42 0.23 -15.83
C GLU A 188 -19.21 -0.58 -14.79
N GLN A 189 -18.50 -1.30 -13.92
CA GLN A 189 -19.12 -2.12 -12.85
C GLN A 189 -19.73 -1.23 -11.77
N PHE A 190 -19.07 -0.10 -11.47
CA PHE A 190 -19.57 0.88 -10.52
C PHE A 190 -20.84 1.54 -11.02
N GLU A 191 -20.89 1.98 -12.29
CA GLU A 191 -22.08 2.56 -12.88
C GLU A 191 -23.27 1.60 -12.84
N GLU A 192 -23.08 0.30 -13.19
CA GLU A 192 -24.12 -0.71 -13.11
C GLU A 192 -24.63 -0.92 -11.67
N ALA A 193 -23.73 -0.97 -10.69
CA ALA A 193 -24.12 -1.16 -9.30
C ALA A 193 -24.83 0.08 -8.72
N LEU A 194 -24.41 1.26 -9.14
CA LEU A 194 -25.02 2.53 -8.75
C LEU A 194 -26.42 2.67 -9.34
N GLU A 195 -26.60 2.41 -10.65
CA GLU A 195 -27.90 2.42 -11.32
C GLU A 195 -28.90 1.45 -10.66
N ARG A 196 -28.43 0.25 -10.29
CA ARG A 196 -29.25 -0.72 -9.54
C ARG A 196 -29.71 -0.16 -8.19
N THR A 197 -28.83 0.54 -7.51
CA THR A 197 -29.13 1.13 -6.20
C THR A 197 -30.11 2.29 -6.32
N GLU A 198 -29.92 3.15 -7.32
CA GLU A 198 -30.83 4.28 -7.61
C GLU A 198 -32.21 3.79 -8.02
N THR A 199 -32.31 2.79 -8.90
CA THR A 199 -33.58 2.17 -9.31
C THR A 199 -34.35 1.62 -8.10
N TYR A 200 -33.67 0.93 -7.18
CA TYR A 200 -34.30 0.46 -5.95
C TYR A 200 -34.86 1.58 -5.07
N LEU A 201 -34.16 2.71 -5.00
CA LEU A 201 -34.61 3.88 -4.21
C LEU A 201 -35.79 4.60 -4.86
N GLU A 202 -35.90 4.60 -6.19
CA GLU A 202 -37.02 5.19 -6.93
C GLU A 202 -38.31 4.36 -6.84
N GLU A 203 -38.18 3.03 -6.71
CA GLU A 203 -39.31 2.11 -6.61
C GLU A 203 -39.92 2.02 -5.19
N LYS A 204 -39.25 2.57 -4.16
CA LYS A 204 -39.63 2.49 -2.75
C LYS A 204 -40.47 3.67 -2.28
#